data_65c7700a280d7fe30364f848392eb49a
#
_entry.id   65c7700a280d7fe30364f848392eb49a
#
_cell.length_a   1.000
_cell.length_b   1.000
_cell.length_c   1.000
_cell.angle_alpha   90.00
_cell.angle_beta   90.00
_cell.angle_gamma   90.00
#
_symmetry.space_group_name_H-M   'P 1'
#
loop_
_entity.id
_entity.type
_entity.pdbx_description
1 polymer ?
#
loop_
_entity_poly.entity_id
_entity_poly.type
_entity_poly.pdbx_seq_one_letter_code
_entity_poly.pdbx_strand_id
1 'polypeptide(L)'
;STITASATTDVVTAVASPTGAGAAALNGGKNVTLTVTDTAAIGTGSANTSIVGATKAPAGTIVVSQSESITAVVDGAATTSTTGTITVNGGTTVSVTSSAVLGTGDDVGDIATIGAIAVNGKGTATDVTVTQQGQTLAYNGTTRTAIKATAGAVTITDLNTATKADTIK
;
A
#
# COMPACT_ATOMS: atom_id res chain seq x y z
N SER A 1 -10.08 10.83 1.82
CA SER A 1 -9.80 11.96 2.73
C SER A 1 -8.51 12.66 2.34
N THR A 2 -8.43 13.98 2.60
CA THR A 2 -7.23 14.80 2.37
C THR A 2 -6.83 15.47 3.69
N ILE A 3 -5.56 15.36 4.04
CA ILE A 3 -4.98 16.00 5.23
C ILE A 3 -3.88 16.93 4.76
N THR A 4 -3.82 18.14 5.32
CA THR A 4 -2.74 19.11 5.06
C THR A 4 -2.06 19.48 6.37
N ALA A 5 -0.74 19.41 6.39
CA ALA A 5 0.08 19.71 7.56
C ALA A 5 1.23 20.67 7.24
N SER A 6 1.70 21.39 8.24
CA SER A 6 2.90 22.23 8.10
C SER A 6 4.17 21.38 8.02
N ALA A 7 5.23 21.91 7.43
CA ALA A 7 6.51 21.22 7.29
C ALA A 7 7.23 20.92 8.64
N THR A 8 6.72 21.47 9.74
CA THR A 8 7.26 21.24 11.08
C THR A 8 6.46 20.25 11.91
N THR A 9 5.31 19.79 11.40
CA THR A 9 4.35 18.95 12.12
C THR A 9 4.58 17.49 11.78
N ASP A 10 4.72 16.64 12.80
CA ASP A 10 4.66 15.21 12.64
C ASP A 10 3.20 14.75 12.46
N VAL A 11 2.94 13.92 11.46
CA VAL A 11 1.60 13.45 11.12
C VAL A 11 1.54 11.94 11.27
N VAL A 12 0.63 11.47 12.09
CA VAL A 12 0.26 10.06 12.18
C VAL A 12 -1.23 9.95 11.91
N THR A 13 -1.61 9.24 10.88
CA THR A 13 -3.02 9.09 10.50
C THR A 13 -3.32 7.70 9.96
N ALA A 14 -4.55 7.27 10.17
CA ALA A 14 -5.08 6.04 9.62
C ALA A 14 -6.42 6.30 8.92
N VAL A 15 -6.61 5.65 7.80
CA VAL A 15 -7.86 5.66 7.04
C VAL A 15 -8.33 4.21 6.90
N ALA A 16 -9.54 3.95 7.34
CA ALA A 16 -10.19 2.65 7.17
C ALA A 16 -11.39 2.80 6.24
N SER A 17 -11.52 1.86 5.32
CA SER A 17 -12.65 1.80 4.38
C SER A 17 -13.19 0.36 4.36
N PRO A 18 -14.26 0.06 5.10
CA PRO A 18 -14.77 -1.32 5.19
C PRO A 18 -15.60 -1.77 3.99
N THR A 19 -15.91 -0.91 3.05
CA THR A 19 -16.89 -1.20 1.98
C THR A 19 -16.51 -0.67 0.61
N GLY A 20 -15.32 -0.17 0.40
CA GLY A 20 -14.99 0.37 -0.92
C GLY A 20 -13.61 1.01 -1.00
N ALA A 21 -13.21 1.39 -2.20
CA ALA A 21 -11.92 1.99 -2.46
C ALA A 21 -11.64 3.19 -1.54
N GLY A 22 -10.74 3.00 -0.59
CA GLY A 22 -10.27 4.06 0.28
C GLY A 22 -9.22 4.91 -0.45
N ALA A 23 -9.41 6.21 -0.47
CA ALA A 23 -8.39 7.14 -0.95
C ALA A 23 -7.94 8.04 0.20
N ALA A 24 -6.63 8.13 0.40
CA ALA A 24 -6.01 9.02 1.35
C ALA A 24 -4.96 9.88 0.65
N ALA A 25 -5.08 11.20 0.79
CA ALA A 25 -4.09 12.16 0.30
C ALA A 25 -3.53 12.94 1.49
N LEU A 26 -2.22 13.11 1.53
CA LEU A 26 -1.54 13.88 2.56
C LEU A 26 -0.59 14.89 1.92
N ASN A 27 -0.68 16.14 2.35
CA ASN A 27 0.15 17.23 1.87
C ASN A 27 0.98 17.83 3.01
N GLY A 28 2.28 17.89 2.83
CA GLY A 28 3.22 18.44 3.82
C GLY A 28 3.49 17.48 4.98
N GLY A 29 3.86 18.05 6.10
CA GLY A 29 4.35 17.35 7.28
C GLY A 29 5.87 17.34 7.38
N LYS A 30 6.38 17.04 8.56
CA LYS A 30 7.81 16.77 8.80
C LYS A 30 8.04 15.25 8.66
N ASN A 31 7.62 14.50 9.65
CA ASN A 31 7.58 13.04 9.55
C ASN A 31 6.12 12.61 9.38
N VAL A 32 5.90 11.62 8.54
CA VAL A 32 4.57 11.19 8.14
C VAL A 32 4.45 9.69 8.30
N THR A 33 3.43 9.25 9.02
CA THR A 33 2.98 7.86 9.04
C THR A 33 1.54 7.81 8.56
N LEU A 34 1.29 7.15 7.44
CA LEU A 34 -0.03 6.96 6.84
C LEU A 34 -0.34 5.48 6.74
N THR A 35 -1.43 5.07 7.36
CA THR A 35 -1.95 3.70 7.24
C THR A 35 -3.30 3.74 6.53
N VAL A 36 -3.46 2.95 5.49
CA VAL A 36 -4.73 2.77 4.77
C VAL A 36 -5.11 1.31 4.84
N THR A 37 -6.27 1.05 5.41
CA THR A 37 -6.79 -0.32 5.56
C THR A 37 -8.17 -0.41 4.92
N ASP A 38 -8.35 -1.39 4.06
CA ASP A 38 -9.64 -1.80 3.54
C ASP A 38 -9.93 -3.25 3.94
N THR A 39 -11.15 -3.53 4.33
CA THR A 39 -11.59 -4.87 4.74
C THR A 39 -12.97 -5.13 4.17
N ALA A 40 -13.04 -5.96 3.16
CA ALA A 40 -14.31 -6.43 2.62
C ALA A 40 -14.73 -7.74 3.31
N ALA A 41 -16.02 -7.93 3.48
CA ALA A 41 -16.55 -9.12 4.15
C ALA A 41 -16.52 -10.34 3.23
N ILE A 42 -16.98 -10.21 2.01
CA ILE A 42 -17.15 -11.29 1.03
C ILE A 42 -16.99 -10.73 -0.38
N GLY A 43 -16.43 -11.52 -1.28
CA GLY A 43 -16.42 -11.26 -2.72
C GLY A 43 -15.14 -10.54 -3.18
N THR A 44 -15.28 -9.57 -4.05
CA THR A 44 -14.16 -8.82 -4.60
C THR A 44 -13.82 -7.65 -3.70
N GLY A 45 -12.57 -7.60 -3.24
CA GLY A 45 -12.06 -6.48 -2.47
C GLY A 45 -11.89 -5.23 -3.35
N SER A 46 -12.05 -4.09 -2.71
CA SER A 46 -11.87 -2.80 -3.35
C SER A 46 -10.41 -2.37 -3.39
N ALA A 47 -10.06 -1.55 -4.37
CA ALA A 47 -8.72 -0.97 -4.43
C ALA A 47 -8.58 0.20 -3.45
N ASN A 48 -7.46 0.25 -2.76
CA ASN A 48 -7.03 1.38 -1.94
C ASN A 48 -6.05 2.26 -2.72
N THR A 49 -6.06 3.55 -2.45
CA THR A 49 -5.09 4.49 -3.01
C THR A 49 -4.55 5.38 -1.90
N SER A 50 -3.24 5.43 -1.78
CA SER A 50 -2.54 6.29 -0.82
C SER A 50 -1.67 7.29 -1.58
N ILE A 51 -1.86 8.58 -1.30
CA ILE A 51 -1.09 9.66 -1.92
C ILE A 51 -0.47 10.49 -0.81
N VAL A 52 0.84 10.59 -0.80
CA VAL A 52 1.61 11.39 0.16
C VAL A 52 2.40 12.45 -0.58
N GLY A 53 2.29 13.70 -0.15
CA GLY A 53 2.97 14.82 -0.77
C GLY A 53 2.41 15.20 -2.15
N ALA A 54 1.11 15.08 -2.36
CA ALA A 54 0.46 15.33 -3.66
C ALA A 54 0.75 16.74 -4.21
N THR A 55 0.68 17.77 -3.36
CA THR A 55 1.01 19.16 -3.71
C THR A 55 2.24 19.66 -2.96
N LYS A 56 2.49 19.18 -1.74
CA LYS A 56 3.59 19.61 -0.89
C LYS A 56 4.27 18.38 -0.27
N ALA A 57 5.53 18.17 -0.61
CA ALA A 57 6.31 17.07 -0.12
C ALA A 57 6.60 17.19 1.40
N PRO A 58 6.50 16.09 2.17
CA PRO A 58 7.03 16.01 3.53
C PRO A 58 8.56 16.20 3.55
N ALA A 59 9.07 16.71 4.69
CA ALA A 59 10.49 17.07 4.78
C ALA A 59 11.39 15.97 5.37
N GLY A 60 10.81 15.00 6.10
CA GLY A 60 11.56 13.99 6.85
C GLY A 60 11.21 12.56 6.47
N THR A 61 11.01 11.71 7.46
CA THR A 61 10.69 10.29 7.27
C THR A 61 9.24 10.09 6.84
N ILE A 62 9.03 9.26 5.82
CA ILE A 62 7.70 8.88 5.35
C ILE A 62 7.55 7.37 5.51
N VAL A 63 6.47 6.95 6.19
CA VAL A 63 6.03 5.56 6.29
C VAL A 63 4.61 5.46 5.75
N VAL A 64 4.41 4.66 4.71
CA VAL A 64 3.09 4.38 4.13
C VAL A 64 2.84 2.90 4.20
N SER A 65 1.72 2.52 4.81
CA SER A 65 1.23 1.14 4.84
C SER A 65 -0.17 1.08 4.23
N GLN A 66 -0.36 0.23 3.24
CA GLN A 66 -1.64 -0.04 2.62
C GLN A 66 -1.96 -1.51 2.74
N SER A 67 -3.17 -1.85 3.13
CA SER A 67 -3.65 -3.22 3.13
C SER A 67 -5.06 -3.33 2.57
N GLU A 68 -5.27 -4.37 1.79
CA GLU A 68 -6.57 -4.86 1.35
C GLU A 68 -6.75 -6.26 1.94
N SER A 69 -7.86 -6.50 2.61
CA SER A 69 -8.17 -7.80 3.21
C SER A 69 -9.60 -8.22 2.90
N ILE A 70 -9.77 -9.43 2.39
CA ILE A 70 -11.06 -10.09 2.27
C ILE A 70 -11.19 -11.06 3.43
N THR A 71 -12.19 -10.89 4.29
CA THR A 71 -12.34 -11.71 5.50
C THR A 71 -12.92 -13.10 5.25
N ALA A 72 -13.68 -13.25 4.19
CA ALA A 72 -14.19 -14.55 3.74
C ALA A 72 -14.33 -14.53 2.21
N VAL A 73 -13.96 -15.62 1.56
CA VAL A 73 -14.17 -15.84 0.12
C VAL A 73 -15.48 -16.61 -0.10
N VAL A 74 -16.03 -16.50 -1.30
CA VAL A 74 -17.25 -17.24 -1.68
C VAL A 74 -16.86 -18.56 -2.29
N ASP A 75 -17.31 -19.66 -1.70
CA ASP A 75 -17.03 -21.00 -2.21
C ASP A 75 -17.49 -21.14 -3.66
N GLY A 76 -16.64 -21.69 -4.51
CA GLY A 76 -16.89 -21.91 -5.93
C GLY A 76 -16.84 -20.67 -6.80
N ALA A 77 -16.44 -19.51 -6.29
CA ALA A 77 -16.31 -18.29 -7.06
C ALA A 77 -14.94 -17.62 -6.80
N ALA A 78 -14.31 -17.16 -7.88
CA ALA A 78 -13.04 -16.43 -7.79
C ALA A 78 -13.22 -15.16 -6.95
N THR A 79 -12.33 -14.97 -5.97
CA THR A 79 -12.25 -13.79 -5.12
C THR A 79 -10.98 -13.01 -5.43
N THR A 80 -11.07 -11.69 -5.44
CA THR A 80 -9.92 -10.84 -5.73
C THR A 80 -9.70 -9.84 -4.61
N SER A 81 -8.51 -9.88 -4.01
CA SER A 81 -8.00 -8.83 -3.13
C SER A 81 -7.04 -7.95 -3.92
N THR A 82 -7.33 -6.67 -4.03
CA THR A 82 -6.54 -5.75 -4.88
C THR A 82 -6.24 -4.46 -4.15
N THR A 83 -4.96 -4.16 -3.90
CA THR A 83 -4.57 -2.84 -3.41
C THR A 83 -4.52 -1.83 -4.55
N GLY A 84 -4.79 -0.57 -4.25
CA GLY A 84 -4.65 0.53 -5.20
C GLY A 84 -3.21 0.98 -5.40
N THR A 85 -3.04 2.01 -6.21
CA THR A 85 -1.73 2.62 -6.43
C THR A 85 -1.31 3.47 -5.23
N ILE A 86 -0.01 3.50 -4.95
CA ILE A 86 0.58 4.39 -3.96
C ILE A 86 1.49 5.38 -4.68
N THR A 87 1.35 6.67 -4.38
CA THR A 87 2.26 7.71 -4.86
C THR A 87 2.84 8.46 -3.67
N VAL A 88 4.16 8.51 -3.58
CA VAL A 88 4.90 9.25 -2.56
C VAL A 88 5.81 10.26 -3.23
N ASN A 89 5.77 11.52 -2.76
CA ASN A 89 6.65 12.59 -3.21
C ASN A 89 7.41 13.18 -2.03
N GLY A 90 8.74 13.24 -2.13
CA GLY A 90 9.65 13.83 -1.14
C GLY A 90 10.02 12.88 0.01
N GLY A 91 10.36 13.47 1.15
CA GLY A 91 10.94 12.77 2.29
C GLY A 91 12.44 12.57 2.16
N THR A 92 13.09 12.21 3.26
CA THR A 92 14.50 11.81 3.30
C THR A 92 14.64 10.29 3.39
N THR A 93 13.82 9.66 4.22
CA THR A 93 13.72 8.20 4.31
C THR A 93 12.27 7.81 4.00
N VAL A 94 12.08 6.91 3.06
CA VAL A 94 10.76 6.49 2.60
C VAL A 94 10.61 4.99 2.76
N SER A 95 9.56 4.56 3.46
CA SER A 95 9.17 3.16 3.58
C SER A 95 7.73 2.99 3.12
N VAL A 96 7.51 2.13 2.14
CA VAL A 96 6.19 1.83 1.59
C VAL A 96 5.93 0.34 1.67
N THR A 97 4.82 -0.04 2.29
CA THR A 97 4.33 -1.43 2.32
C THR A 97 2.93 -1.49 1.73
N SER A 98 2.70 -2.44 0.83
CA SER A 98 1.37 -2.72 0.27
C SER A 98 1.11 -4.21 0.34
N SER A 99 -0.04 -4.61 0.90
CA SER A 99 -0.38 -6.01 1.11
C SER A 99 -1.82 -6.35 0.70
N ALA A 100 -2.00 -7.48 0.02
CA ALA A 100 -3.30 -8.02 -0.37
C ALA A 100 -3.46 -9.40 0.27
N VAL A 101 -4.53 -9.59 1.03
CA VAL A 101 -4.81 -10.80 1.81
C VAL A 101 -6.22 -11.31 1.52
N LEU A 102 -6.36 -12.62 1.36
CA LEU A 102 -7.63 -13.33 1.23
C LEU A 102 -7.94 -14.10 2.52
N GLY A 103 -9.19 -14.14 2.89
CA GLY A 103 -9.67 -14.90 4.04
C GLY A 103 -9.76 -16.40 3.79
N THR A 104 -10.57 -17.07 4.60
CA THR A 104 -10.85 -18.51 4.48
C THR A 104 -12.00 -18.76 3.52
N GLY A 105 -11.93 -19.83 2.74
CA GLY A 105 -12.93 -20.28 1.79
C GLY A 105 -12.33 -21.27 0.80
N ASP A 106 -13.06 -21.61 -0.27
CA ASP A 106 -12.46 -22.32 -1.38
C ASP A 106 -11.62 -21.34 -2.22
N ASP A 107 -10.58 -21.83 -2.84
CA ASP A 107 -9.52 -21.01 -3.41
C ASP A 107 -9.51 -21.08 -4.94
N VAL A 108 -10.62 -21.44 -5.55
CA VAL A 108 -10.71 -21.64 -6.99
C VAL A 108 -10.67 -20.31 -7.73
N GLY A 109 -9.53 -20.05 -8.37
CA GLY A 109 -9.34 -18.83 -9.16
C GLY A 109 -9.06 -17.56 -8.37
N ASP A 110 -8.78 -17.67 -7.08
CA ASP A 110 -8.51 -16.54 -6.19
C ASP A 110 -7.22 -15.80 -6.57
N ILE A 111 -7.24 -14.48 -6.44
CA ILE A 111 -6.15 -13.60 -6.87
C ILE A 111 -5.87 -12.55 -5.80
N ALA A 112 -4.58 -12.41 -5.44
CA ALA A 112 -4.07 -11.29 -4.66
C ALA A 112 -3.25 -10.36 -5.58
N THR A 113 -3.66 -9.12 -5.75
CA THR A 113 -3.00 -8.17 -6.65
C THR A 113 -2.54 -6.94 -5.87
N ILE A 114 -1.27 -6.60 -6.01
CA ILE A 114 -0.70 -5.37 -5.47
C ILE A 114 -0.68 -4.31 -6.57
N GLY A 115 -1.20 -3.13 -6.27
CA GLY A 115 -1.16 -1.98 -7.18
C GLY A 115 0.25 -1.42 -7.37
N ALA A 116 0.41 -0.57 -8.36
CA ALA A 116 1.69 0.07 -8.64
C ALA A 116 2.11 1.04 -7.52
N ILE A 117 3.41 1.12 -7.26
CA ILE A 117 4.00 2.03 -6.27
C ILE A 117 4.98 2.97 -6.96
N ALA A 118 4.76 4.27 -6.80
CA ALA A 118 5.64 5.31 -7.34
C ALA A 118 6.21 6.15 -6.19
N VAL A 119 7.53 6.23 -6.10
CA VAL A 119 8.25 7.10 -5.17
C VAL A 119 9.09 8.09 -5.96
N ASN A 120 8.81 9.38 -5.79
CA ASN A 120 9.63 10.46 -6.33
C ASN A 120 10.29 11.20 -5.17
N GLY A 121 11.59 11.01 -5.00
CA GLY A 121 12.35 11.54 -3.87
C GLY A 121 12.57 13.05 -3.87
N LYS A 122 12.23 13.75 -4.94
CA LYS A 122 12.42 15.21 -5.08
C LYS A 122 13.86 15.69 -4.80
N GLY A 123 14.85 14.86 -5.09
CA GLY A 123 16.26 15.12 -4.82
C GLY A 123 16.64 15.10 -3.33
N THR A 124 15.74 14.71 -2.44
CA THR A 124 15.97 14.67 -0.98
C THR A 124 16.03 13.27 -0.39
N ALA A 125 15.36 12.29 -0.99
CA ALA A 125 15.32 10.94 -0.49
C ALA A 125 16.69 10.24 -0.65
N THR A 126 17.20 9.70 0.45
CA THR A 126 18.47 8.98 0.53
C THR A 126 18.29 7.48 0.75
N ASP A 127 17.16 7.10 1.33
CA ASP A 127 16.81 5.70 1.61
C ASP A 127 15.36 5.45 1.20
N VAL A 128 15.13 4.48 0.31
CA VAL A 128 13.79 4.08 -0.09
C VAL A 128 13.65 2.57 0.06
N THR A 129 12.65 2.14 0.81
CA THR A 129 12.27 0.74 0.94
C THR A 129 10.84 0.55 0.46
N VAL A 130 10.62 -0.34 -0.48
CA VAL A 130 9.30 -0.72 -0.97
C VAL A 130 9.08 -2.21 -0.76
N THR A 131 7.96 -2.56 -0.13
CA THR A 131 7.57 -3.95 0.12
C THR A 131 6.19 -4.20 -0.47
N GLN A 132 6.08 -5.22 -1.32
CA GLN A 132 4.82 -5.71 -1.86
C GLN A 132 4.57 -7.14 -1.36
N GLN A 133 3.41 -7.38 -0.75
CA GLN A 133 3.05 -8.65 -0.14
C GLN A 133 1.71 -9.14 -0.67
N GLY A 134 1.72 -10.04 -1.63
CA GLY A 134 0.54 -10.78 -2.08
C GLY A 134 0.47 -12.13 -1.38
N GLN A 135 -0.69 -12.51 -0.88
CA GLN A 135 -0.89 -13.85 -0.34
C GLN A 135 -0.77 -14.88 -1.48
N THR A 136 0.01 -15.92 -1.26
CA THR A 136 0.25 -16.98 -2.25
C THR A 136 -0.38 -18.31 -1.90
N LEU A 137 -0.90 -18.44 -0.68
CA LEU A 137 -1.59 -19.65 -0.19
C LEU A 137 -2.85 -19.23 0.57
N ALA A 138 -3.97 -19.75 0.16
CA ALA A 138 -5.21 -19.66 0.91
C ALA A 138 -5.50 -20.95 1.68
N TYR A 139 -6.38 -20.88 2.67
CA TYR A 139 -6.70 -21.99 3.55
C TYR A 139 -8.21 -22.06 3.79
N ASN A 140 -8.81 -23.13 3.34
CA ASN A 140 -10.25 -23.37 3.47
C ASN A 140 -10.67 -24.10 4.76
N GLY A 141 -9.81 -24.15 5.76
CA GLY A 141 -10.02 -24.88 7.01
C GLY A 141 -9.48 -26.31 7.01
N THR A 142 -9.21 -26.89 5.84
CA THR A 142 -8.72 -28.27 5.69
C THR A 142 -7.49 -28.36 4.78
N THR A 143 -7.51 -27.67 3.68
CA THR A 143 -6.46 -27.75 2.64
C THR A 143 -5.89 -26.37 2.36
N ARG A 144 -4.61 -26.31 2.04
CA ARG A 144 -3.94 -25.12 1.52
C ARG A 144 -3.84 -25.22 0.02
N THR A 145 -4.32 -24.21 -0.67
CA THR A 145 -4.31 -24.13 -2.13
C THR A 145 -3.49 -22.93 -2.57
N ALA A 146 -2.72 -23.10 -3.64
CA ALA A 146 -1.97 -22.00 -4.22
C ALA A 146 -2.92 -21.00 -4.89
N ILE A 147 -2.76 -19.74 -4.59
CA ILE A 147 -3.46 -18.63 -5.23
C ILE A 147 -2.47 -17.82 -6.09
N LYS A 148 -2.99 -17.10 -7.05
CA LYS A 148 -2.17 -16.22 -7.88
C LYS A 148 -1.90 -14.91 -7.14
N ALA A 149 -0.62 -14.61 -6.89
CA ALA A 149 -0.19 -13.29 -6.45
C ALA A 149 0.45 -12.52 -7.60
N THR A 150 0.09 -11.25 -7.74
CA THR A 150 0.64 -10.37 -8.78
C THR A 150 1.12 -9.08 -8.15
N ALA A 151 2.39 -8.73 -8.36
CA ALA A 151 2.97 -7.48 -7.92
C ALA A 151 2.82 -6.40 -9.01
N GLY A 152 2.45 -5.19 -8.61
CA GLY A 152 2.44 -4.03 -9.49
C GLY A 152 3.85 -3.48 -9.75
N ALA A 153 3.97 -2.61 -10.73
CA ALA A 153 5.23 -1.95 -11.03
C ALA A 153 5.70 -1.08 -9.86
N VAL A 154 7.00 -1.11 -9.56
CA VAL A 154 7.63 -0.18 -8.62
C VAL A 154 8.48 0.79 -9.41
N THR A 155 8.26 2.09 -9.21
CA THR A 155 9.03 3.15 -9.87
C THR A 155 9.60 4.07 -8.79
N ILE A 156 10.92 4.23 -8.79
CA ILE A 156 11.64 5.12 -7.87
C ILE A 156 12.43 6.12 -8.72
N THR A 157 12.23 7.41 -8.48
CA THR A 157 12.84 8.49 -9.26
C THR A 157 13.32 9.64 -8.40
N ASP A 158 14.19 10.47 -8.96
CA ASP A 158 14.64 11.75 -8.39
C ASP A 158 15.18 11.63 -6.95
N LEU A 159 16.06 10.63 -6.75
CA LEU A 159 16.73 10.40 -5.48
C LEU A 159 17.93 11.32 -5.28
N ASN A 160 18.31 11.51 -4.03
CA ASN A 160 19.59 12.15 -3.71
C ASN A 160 20.73 11.16 -3.95
N THR A 161 21.39 11.27 -5.08
CA THR A 161 22.45 10.34 -5.53
C THR A 161 23.74 10.39 -4.71
N ALA A 162 23.82 11.26 -3.69
CA ALA A 162 25.09 11.52 -3.03
C ALA A 162 25.51 10.41 -2.02
N THR A 163 24.63 9.52 -1.56
CA THR A 163 24.99 8.76 -0.36
C THR A 163 24.52 7.32 -0.16
N LYS A 164 23.47 6.79 -0.82
CA LYS A 164 23.00 5.43 -0.47
C LYS A 164 22.32 4.67 -1.60
N ALA A 165 22.38 3.34 -1.51
CA ALA A 165 21.65 2.43 -2.38
C ALA A 165 20.21 2.21 -1.85
N ASP A 166 19.24 2.22 -2.74
CA ASP A 166 17.83 1.92 -2.44
C ASP A 166 17.60 0.41 -2.29
N THR A 167 16.67 0.05 -1.46
CA THR A 167 16.26 -1.33 -1.25
C THR A 167 14.82 -1.54 -1.73
N ILE A 168 14.65 -2.42 -2.70
CA ILE A 168 13.34 -2.88 -3.16
C ILE A 168 13.18 -4.33 -2.70
N LYS A 169 12.09 -4.62 -2.01
CA LYS A 169 11.76 -5.96 -1.51
C LYS A 169 10.36 -6.37 -1.91
#